data_efaf6f781e86b8090ff07a78afb642b9
#
_entry.id   efaf6f781e86b8090ff07a78afb642b9
#
_cell.length_a   1.000
_cell.length_b   1.000
_cell.length_c   1.000
_cell.angle_alpha   90.00
_cell.angle_beta   90.00
_cell.angle_gamma   90.00
#
_symmetry.space_group_name_H-M   'P 1'
#
loop_
_entity.id
_entity.type
_entity.pdbx_description
1 polymer ?
#
loop_
_entity_poly.entity_id
_entity_poly.type
_entity_poly.pdbx_seq_one_letter_code
_entity_poly.pdbx_strand_id
1 'polypeptide(L)'
;MRLSAIGLYFSALAVGLVASLPQHHDIHPRPNIKPAPFDAGKALPYSPPRHPKRRCFVRPGADATRDDARVIYHAFKECNNGGTIILDQTYLISSPLDLTFLRHIDVVLTGEIHFDDSDVYYWAENSFKFNFQNQSVFWKWGGEDVNIYGDLSKEGSVIDGRGQRYWKEIETNKSLLRPMLFAFDGMKGATMSNLRMRNTPNWFNIIANSTDILISNMDLRVESLDGVKIANSDGWDTYRSDRVVIQDSVVLNTDDCVSFKPNSTNIVVQNLDCTGSHGISVGSLGQYANETDIVENLYIYNVSLANSSDGARIKVWPGIQTSFQALLNGGGGLGRVKNVTYDLFRNVNNDRAITITQCYGQKNQTLCYEHPVSVPLPMKPKSKARTHTQQANLTIEDITIKNMYGTTSESLDPQAGTLICSAPDRCSNIRAENITVRVPSGKEPLYACKNVDERLLGFDCTLPAGDRDVGQG
;
A
#
# COMPACT_ATOMS: atom_id res chain seq x y z
N MET A 1 -4.41 34.30 -89.74
CA MET A 1 -5.14 34.05 -88.53
C MET A 1 -4.24 33.33 -87.55
N ARG A 2 -3.77 34.01 -86.55
CA ARG A 2 -2.92 33.44 -85.49
C ARG A 2 -3.79 33.12 -84.31
N LEU A 3 -3.80 31.89 -83.80
CA LEU A 3 -4.37 31.49 -82.60
C LEU A 3 -3.28 31.26 -81.53
N SER A 4 -3.27 32.10 -80.50
CA SER A 4 -2.41 31.98 -79.34
C SER A 4 -2.95 30.97 -78.39
N ALA A 5 -2.13 29.98 -77.97
CA ALA A 5 -2.45 29.05 -76.86
C ALA A 5 -1.98 29.68 -75.56
N ILE A 6 -2.89 29.81 -74.62
CA ILE A 6 -2.67 30.24 -73.23
C ILE A 6 -2.44 28.99 -72.42
N GLY A 7 -1.20 28.81 -71.90
CA GLY A 7 -0.86 27.75 -70.97
C GLY A 7 -1.26 28.14 -69.56
N LEU A 8 -2.12 27.35 -68.92
CA LEU A 8 -2.48 27.43 -67.50
C LEU A 8 -1.42 26.61 -66.70
N TYR A 9 -0.64 27.29 -65.92
CA TYR A 9 0.19 26.66 -64.88
C TYR A 9 -0.65 26.43 -63.63
N PHE A 10 -0.96 25.15 -63.30
CA PHE A 10 -1.46 24.77 -61.99
C PHE A 10 -0.29 24.65 -61.05
N SER A 11 -0.15 25.59 -60.11
CA SER A 11 0.71 25.46 -58.95
C SER A 11 -0.02 24.59 -57.89
N ALA A 12 0.43 23.34 -57.75
CA ALA A 12 -0.02 22.51 -56.61
C ALA A 12 0.67 22.99 -55.32
N LEU A 13 -0.07 23.71 -54.52
CA LEU A 13 0.29 23.96 -53.12
C LEU A 13 0.15 22.64 -52.35
N ALA A 14 1.26 21.96 -52.09
CA ALA A 14 1.30 20.89 -51.10
C ALA A 14 1.14 21.50 -49.71
N VAL A 15 -0.09 21.52 -49.19
CA VAL A 15 -0.35 21.81 -47.77
C VAL A 15 0.15 20.60 -47.01
N GLY A 16 1.36 20.68 -46.48
CA GLY A 16 1.87 19.70 -45.54
C GLY A 16 1.02 19.79 -44.25
N LEU A 17 0.16 18.82 -44.01
CA LEU A 17 -0.42 18.59 -42.73
C LEU A 17 0.73 18.23 -41.77
N VAL A 18 1.27 19.23 -41.08
CA VAL A 18 2.04 19.02 -39.88
C VAL A 18 1.01 18.58 -38.83
N ALA A 19 0.88 17.28 -38.66
CA ALA A 19 0.17 16.74 -37.48
C ALA A 19 0.86 17.32 -36.25
N SER A 20 0.22 18.30 -35.63
CA SER A 20 0.66 18.80 -34.33
C SER A 20 0.53 17.62 -33.38
N LEU A 21 1.68 17.04 -33.00
CA LEU A 21 1.72 16.11 -31.88
C LEU A 21 1.08 16.81 -30.67
N PRO A 22 0.21 16.16 -29.92
CA PRO A 22 -0.40 16.76 -28.75
C PRO A 22 0.72 17.30 -27.85
N GLN A 23 0.61 18.56 -27.48
CA GLN A 23 1.54 19.15 -26.52
C GLN A 23 1.26 18.49 -25.17
N HIS A 24 2.12 17.56 -24.76
CA HIS A 24 2.03 16.80 -23.52
C HIS A 24 2.17 17.67 -22.25
N HIS A 25 2.19 19.00 -22.35
CA HIS A 25 2.34 19.89 -21.20
C HIS A 25 1.12 19.97 -20.29
N ASP A 26 -0.07 19.56 -20.77
CA ASP A 26 -1.33 19.74 -20.02
C ASP A 26 -1.98 18.44 -19.58
N ILE A 27 -1.33 17.28 -19.78
CA ILE A 27 -2.00 16.00 -19.63
C ILE A 27 -2.24 15.64 -18.16
N HIS A 28 -1.38 16.08 -17.25
CA HIS A 28 -1.51 15.70 -15.84
C HIS A 28 -1.03 16.81 -14.89
N PRO A 29 -1.93 17.74 -14.50
CA PRO A 29 -1.62 18.63 -13.41
C PRO A 29 -1.34 17.79 -12.14
N ARG A 30 -0.38 18.22 -11.32
CA ARG A 30 -0.14 17.58 -10.03
C ARG A 30 -1.42 17.58 -9.21
N PRO A 31 -1.78 16.44 -8.57
CA PRO A 31 -2.95 16.38 -7.72
C PRO A 31 -2.87 17.38 -6.57
N ASN A 32 -4.00 18.00 -6.22
CA ASN A 32 -4.08 18.84 -5.04
C ASN A 32 -4.09 17.95 -3.79
N ILE A 33 -3.20 18.26 -2.85
CA ILE A 33 -3.22 17.64 -1.53
C ILE A 33 -4.15 18.47 -0.64
N LYS A 34 -5.17 17.81 -0.07
CA LYS A 34 -6.01 18.47 0.94
C LYS A 34 -5.19 18.70 2.22
N PRO A 35 -5.41 19.81 2.94
CA PRO A 35 -4.72 20.06 4.18
C PRO A 35 -4.89 18.90 5.16
N ALA A 36 -3.78 18.44 5.71
CA ALA A 36 -3.72 17.44 6.78
C ALA A 36 -3.29 18.10 8.10
N PRO A 37 -3.59 17.49 9.26
CA PRO A 37 -3.22 18.04 10.56
C PRO A 37 -1.71 18.03 10.82
N PHE A 38 -0.91 17.38 9.99
CA PHE A 38 0.55 17.30 10.11
C PHE A 38 1.23 17.42 8.73
N ASP A 39 2.55 17.41 8.70
CA ASP A 39 3.35 17.86 7.54
C ASP A 39 3.18 17.06 6.25
N ALA A 40 2.81 15.77 6.32
CA ALA A 40 2.63 14.92 5.15
C ALA A 40 1.69 15.51 4.07
N GLY A 41 0.63 16.22 4.49
CA GLY A 41 -0.33 16.82 3.56
C GLY A 41 -0.06 18.29 3.19
N LYS A 42 1.01 18.91 3.68
CA LYS A 42 1.20 20.36 3.55
C LYS A 42 1.87 20.81 2.28
N ALA A 43 2.78 20.03 1.75
CA ALA A 43 3.50 20.41 0.53
C ALA A 43 4.04 19.19 -0.22
N LEU A 44 3.92 19.22 -1.55
CA LEU A 44 4.75 18.38 -2.41
C LEU A 44 6.14 19.00 -2.54
N PRO A 45 7.19 18.20 -2.64
CA PRO A 45 8.50 18.71 -3.00
C PRO A 45 8.44 19.50 -4.30
N TYR A 46 9.21 20.56 -4.36
CA TYR A 46 9.35 21.30 -5.61
C TYR A 46 9.95 20.38 -6.68
N SER A 47 9.28 20.29 -7.82
CA SER A 47 9.75 19.57 -9.00
C SER A 47 9.86 20.55 -10.16
N PRO A 48 11.07 20.97 -10.54
CA PRO A 48 11.26 21.90 -11.63
C PRO A 48 10.80 21.30 -12.97
N PRO A 49 10.47 22.12 -13.96
CA PRO A 49 10.06 21.65 -15.28
C PRO A 49 11.14 20.80 -15.96
N ARG A 50 10.73 19.76 -16.66
CA ARG A 50 11.63 18.95 -17.49
C ARG A 50 12.01 19.67 -18.78
N HIS A 51 13.12 19.25 -19.39
CA HIS A 51 13.58 19.82 -20.65
C HIS A 51 12.62 19.43 -21.79
N PRO A 52 11.93 20.37 -22.46
CA PRO A 52 10.82 20.07 -23.36
C PRO A 52 11.21 19.24 -24.60
N LYS A 53 12.47 19.29 -25.01
CA LYS A 53 12.97 18.53 -26.16
C LYS A 53 13.60 17.19 -25.77
N ARG A 54 13.76 16.89 -24.47
CA ARG A 54 14.36 15.64 -24.00
C ARG A 54 13.27 14.61 -23.69
N ARG A 55 12.73 14.01 -24.76
CA ARG A 55 11.68 13.00 -24.69
C ARG A 55 12.18 11.70 -25.27
N CYS A 56 12.14 10.63 -24.49
CA CYS A 56 12.53 9.29 -24.90
C CYS A 56 11.29 8.43 -25.08
N PHE A 57 10.95 8.14 -26.32
CA PHE A 57 9.90 7.19 -26.68
C PHE A 57 10.48 5.78 -26.62
N VAL A 58 9.98 4.95 -25.74
CA VAL A 58 10.40 3.55 -25.65
C VAL A 58 9.74 2.78 -26.80
N ARG A 59 10.53 2.03 -27.55
CA ARG A 59 10.02 1.16 -28.62
C ARG A 59 10.26 -0.29 -28.21
N PRO A 60 9.18 -1.08 -28.03
CA PRO A 60 9.30 -2.48 -27.68
C PRO A 60 9.97 -3.27 -28.82
N GLY A 61 10.57 -4.40 -28.48
CA GLY A 61 11.10 -5.32 -29.47
C GLY A 61 10.01 -5.86 -30.42
N ALA A 62 10.39 -6.32 -31.59
CA ALA A 62 9.45 -6.85 -32.59
C ALA A 62 9.04 -8.32 -32.33
N ASP A 63 9.76 -9.03 -31.48
CA ASP A 63 9.55 -10.46 -31.21
C ASP A 63 8.51 -10.65 -30.08
N ALA A 64 7.64 -11.63 -30.23
CA ALA A 64 6.64 -12.00 -29.20
C ALA A 64 7.26 -12.60 -27.94
N THR A 65 8.49 -13.11 -28.02
CA THR A 65 9.28 -13.64 -26.88
C THR A 65 10.25 -12.62 -26.31
N ARG A 66 10.11 -11.35 -26.70
CA ARG A 66 10.98 -10.25 -26.29
C ARG A 66 10.92 -9.99 -24.78
N ASP A 67 12.04 -9.57 -24.22
CA ASP A 67 12.12 -8.91 -22.94
C ASP A 67 12.39 -7.42 -23.15
N ASP A 68 11.40 -6.59 -22.85
CA ASP A 68 11.51 -5.14 -23.02
C ASP A 68 12.24 -4.44 -21.85
N ALA A 69 12.62 -5.17 -20.79
CA ALA A 69 13.33 -4.59 -19.64
C ALA A 69 14.60 -3.83 -20.08
N ARG A 70 15.35 -4.38 -21.03
CA ARG A 70 16.58 -3.77 -21.53
C ARG A 70 16.35 -2.44 -22.26
N VAL A 71 15.37 -2.39 -23.14
CA VAL A 71 15.07 -1.14 -23.89
C VAL A 71 14.50 -0.08 -22.99
N ILE A 72 13.66 -0.47 -22.01
CA ILE A 72 13.15 0.40 -20.95
C ILE A 72 14.33 0.96 -20.14
N TYR A 73 15.22 0.10 -19.62
CA TYR A 73 16.39 0.51 -18.84
C TYR A 73 17.26 1.55 -19.58
N HIS A 74 17.56 1.31 -20.86
CA HIS A 74 18.36 2.22 -21.65
C HIS A 74 17.67 3.58 -21.85
N ALA A 75 16.36 3.60 -22.12
CA ALA A 75 15.62 4.84 -22.24
C ALA A 75 15.64 5.64 -20.92
N PHE A 76 15.50 4.96 -19.76
CA PHE A 76 15.64 5.62 -18.47
C PHE A 76 17.03 6.19 -18.23
N LYS A 77 18.10 5.50 -18.65
CA LYS A 77 19.47 6.02 -18.57
C LYS A 77 19.66 7.25 -19.45
N GLU A 78 19.14 7.23 -20.67
CA GLU A 78 19.27 8.31 -21.65
C GLU A 78 18.51 9.57 -21.22
N CYS A 79 17.26 9.41 -20.79
CA CYS A 79 16.39 10.52 -20.38
C CYS A 79 16.57 10.96 -18.93
N ASN A 80 17.31 10.24 -18.13
CA ASN A 80 17.52 10.59 -16.72
C ASN A 80 18.06 12.01 -16.55
N ASN A 81 17.75 12.64 -15.43
CA ASN A 81 18.21 14.00 -15.10
C ASN A 81 17.63 15.11 -16.01
N GLY A 82 16.33 15.20 -16.05
CA GLY A 82 15.58 16.29 -16.68
C GLY A 82 14.82 15.93 -17.95
N GLY A 83 14.68 14.66 -18.30
CA GLY A 83 13.90 14.21 -19.44
C GLY A 83 12.50 13.69 -19.07
N THR A 84 11.79 13.26 -20.12
CA THR A 84 10.48 12.60 -20.01
C THR A 84 10.53 11.29 -20.80
N ILE A 85 10.25 10.19 -20.11
CA ILE A 85 10.05 8.87 -20.71
C ILE A 85 8.60 8.74 -21.15
N ILE A 86 8.38 8.18 -22.34
CA ILE A 86 7.05 7.91 -22.87
C ILE A 86 6.92 6.42 -23.17
N LEU A 87 6.02 5.79 -22.42
CA LEU A 87 5.65 4.38 -22.52
C LEU A 87 4.21 4.32 -23.07
N ASP A 88 4.11 4.39 -24.41
CA ASP A 88 2.84 4.50 -25.14
C ASP A 88 2.44 3.22 -25.91
N GLN A 89 3.17 2.12 -25.68
CA GLN A 89 2.96 0.83 -26.34
C GLN A 89 2.68 -0.26 -25.29
N THR A 90 2.56 -1.51 -25.75
CA THR A 90 2.52 -2.68 -24.87
C THR A 90 3.93 -3.26 -24.72
N TYR A 91 4.37 -3.41 -23.47
CA TYR A 91 5.69 -3.90 -23.07
C TYR A 91 5.57 -5.18 -22.29
N LEU A 92 6.46 -6.14 -22.55
CA LEU A 92 6.61 -7.37 -21.78
C LEU A 92 7.94 -7.32 -21.03
N ILE A 93 7.89 -7.43 -19.71
CA ILE A 93 9.06 -7.47 -18.84
C ILE A 93 9.26 -8.91 -18.36
N SER A 94 10.37 -9.54 -18.73
CA SER A 94 10.69 -10.92 -18.40
C SER A 94 11.93 -11.05 -17.51
N SER A 95 12.56 -9.93 -17.12
CA SER A 95 13.70 -9.89 -16.20
C SER A 95 13.60 -8.75 -15.18
N PRO A 96 14.18 -8.89 -13.97
CA PRO A 96 14.15 -7.85 -12.95
C PRO A 96 14.78 -6.54 -13.42
N LEU A 97 14.15 -5.41 -13.05
CA LEU A 97 14.56 -4.09 -13.51
C LEU A 97 14.84 -3.15 -12.34
N ASP A 98 16.09 -2.74 -12.17
CA ASP A 98 16.53 -1.79 -11.15
C ASP A 98 16.58 -0.37 -11.70
N LEU A 99 15.64 0.47 -11.27
CA LEU A 99 15.52 1.89 -11.60
C LEU A 99 15.75 2.78 -10.36
N THR A 100 16.64 2.39 -9.46
CA THR A 100 16.93 3.17 -8.23
C THR A 100 17.89 4.35 -8.46
N PHE A 101 18.33 4.56 -9.68
CA PHE A 101 19.24 5.65 -10.08
C PHE A 101 18.52 6.90 -10.62
N LEU A 102 17.19 6.93 -10.57
CA LEU A 102 16.41 7.97 -11.24
C LEU A 102 16.61 9.33 -10.57
N ARG A 103 16.65 10.35 -11.39
CA ARG A 103 16.78 11.71 -10.92
C ARG A 103 16.08 12.69 -11.85
N HIS A 104 15.23 13.53 -11.27
CA HIS A 104 14.59 14.63 -11.99
C HIS A 104 13.98 14.19 -13.32
N ILE A 105 13.02 13.23 -13.29
CA ILE A 105 12.49 12.60 -14.49
C ILE A 105 10.98 12.45 -14.41
N ASP A 106 10.30 12.65 -15.54
CA ASP A 106 8.89 12.32 -15.70
C ASP A 106 8.72 11.05 -16.52
N VAL A 107 7.75 10.25 -16.16
CA VAL A 107 7.36 9.02 -16.85
C VAL A 107 5.88 9.11 -17.21
N VAL A 108 5.60 9.09 -18.50
CA VAL A 108 4.23 9.06 -19.02
C VAL A 108 3.92 7.66 -19.50
N LEU A 109 3.08 6.96 -18.77
CA LEU A 109 2.60 5.61 -19.12
C LEU A 109 1.16 5.71 -19.62
N THR A 110 0.99 5.69 -20.93
CA THR A 110 -0.32 5.62 -21.60
C THR A 110 -0.55 4.28 -22.29
N GLY A 111 0.48 3.46 -22.39
CA GLY A 111 0.43 2.08 -22.86
C GLY A 111 0.22 1.09 -21.71
N GLU A 112 0.73 -0.12 -21.89
CA GLU A 112 0.57 -1.22 -20.93
C GLU A 112 1.91 -1.90 -20.65
N ILE A 113 2.14 -2.24 -19.39
CA ILE A 113 3.28 -3.03 -18.96
C ILE A 113 2.76 -4.35 -18.38
N HIS A 114 3.24 -5.45 -18.92
CA HIS A 114 2.93 -6.80 -18.45
C HIS A 114 4.21 -7.47 -17.95
N PHE A 115 4.13 -8.14 -16.82
CA PHE A 115 5.19 -9.02 -16.35
C PHE A 115 4.96 -10.43 -16.91
N ASP A 116 6.01 -11.03 -17.43
CA ASP A 116 5.95 -12.38 -18.01
C ASP A 116 5.66 -13.43 -16.93
N ASP A 117 4.58 -14.15 -17.07
CA ASP A 117 4.16 -15.23 -16.16
C ASP A 117 4.48 -16.63 -16.69
N SER A 118 5.24 -16.74 -17.77
CA SER A 118 5.60 -18.03 -18.38
C SER A 118 6.45 -18.91 -17.45
N ASP A 119 7.26 -18.31 -16.57
CA ASP A 119 8.05 -19.00 -15.56
C ASP A 119 8.02 -18.26 -14.20
N VAL A 120 7.09 -18.67 -13.34
CA VAL A 120 6.94 -18.09 -11.99
C VAL A 120 8.10 -18.45 -11.05
N TYR A 121 8.80 -19.57 -11.30
CA TYR A 121 9.96 -20.01 -10.52
C TYR A 121 11.20 -19.18 -10.85
N TYR A 122 11.38 -18.79 -12.12
CA TYR A 122 12.41 -17.82 -12.48
C TYR A 122 12.28 -16.53 -11.66
N TRP A 123 11.05 -15.99 -11.57
CA TRP A 123 10.80 -14.79 -10.79
C TRP A 123 11.00 -15.01 -9.29
N ALA A 124 10.60 -16.16 -8.75
CA ALA A 124 10.84 -16.49 -7.35
C ALA A 124 12.33 -16.50 -6.98
N GLU A 125 13.20 -16.87 -7.90
CA GLU A 125 14.66 -16.92 -7.71
C GLU A 125 15.33 -15.55 -7.97
N ASN A 126 14.94 -14.85 -9.04
CA ASN A 126 15.67 -13.71 -9.59
C ASN A 126 15.10 -12.33 -9.19
N SER A 127 13.86 -12.23 -8.69
CA SER A 127 13.29 -10.96 -8.21
C SER A 127 14.11 -10.32 -7.10
N PHE A 128 14.06 -9.00 -7.00
CA PHE A 128 14.73 -8.28 -5.91
C PHE A 128 14.13 -8.64 -4.56
N LYS A 129 14.99 -9.01 -3.60
CA LYS A 129 14.56 -9.40 -2.26
C LYS A 129 14.52 -8.19 -1.32
N PHE A 130 13.51 -8.16 -0.46
CA PHE A 130 13.43 -7.27 0.69
C PHE A 130 13.71 -8.06 1.97
N ASN A 131 14.46 -7.47 2.89
CA ASN A 131 14.75 -8.11 4.19
C ASN A 131 13.54 -8.13 5.13
N PHE A 132 12.45 -7.45 4.79
CA PHE A 132 11.22 -7.42 5.56
C PHE A 132 10.25 -8.51 5.07
N GLN A 133 9.80 -9.38 5.97
CA GLN A 133 8.84 -10.47 5.72
C GLN A 133 9.18 -11.36 4.50
N ASN A 134 10.46 -11.49 4.16
CA ASN A 134 10.93 -12.28 3.01
C ASN A 134 10.22 -11.93 1.70
N GLN A 135 9.94 -10.64 1.49
CA GLN A 135 9.24 -10.17 0.28
C GLN A 135 10.18 -10.07 -0.92
N SER A 136 9.61 -10.03 -2.11
CA SER A 136 10.33 -9.78 -3.36
C SER A 136 9.51 -8.88 -4.29
N VAL A 137 10.14 -8.26 -5.28
CA VAL A 137 9.49 -7.36 -6.23
C VAL A 137 10.05 -7.53 -7.63
N PHE A 138 9.23 -7.35 -8.66
CA PHE A 138 9.63 -7.42 -10.06
C PHE A 138 10.66 -6.36 -10.43
N TRP A 139 10.41 -5.11 -10.02
CA TRP A 139 11.26 -3.96 -10.29
C TRP A 139 11.28 -2.98 -9.12
N LYS A 140 12.38 -2.24 -9.02
CA LYS A 140 12.55 -1.21 -7.98
C LYS A 140 12.72 0.17 -8.61
N TRP A 141 12.06 1.15 -8.02
CA TRP A 141 12.14 2.55 -8.39
C TRP A 141 12.69 3.35 -7.22
N GLY A 142 13.73 4.11 -7.46
CA GLY A 142 14.35 4.93 -6.39
C GLY A 142 15.05 6.14 -6.98
N GLY A 143 15.53 7.01 -6.10
CA GLY A 143 16.23 8.22 -6.48
C GLY A 143 15.51 9.49 -6.04
N GLU A 144 15.48 10.53 -6.86
CA GLU A 144 15.02 11.84 -6.45
C GLU A 144 14.20 12.54 -7.55
N ASP A 145 13.05 13.13 -7.16
CA ASP A 145 12.17 13.92 -8.03
C ASP A 145 11.72 13.15 -9.28
N VAL A 146 10.91 12.12 -9.04
CA VAL A 146 10.36 11.22 -10.06
C VAL A 146 8.85 11.34 -10.11
N ASN A 147 8.28 11.64 -11.28
CA ASN A 147 6.85 11.68 -11.47
C ASN A 147 6.40 10.63 -12.48
N ILE A 148 5.38 9.85 -12.13
CA ILE A 148 4.81 8.80 -12.98
C ILE A 148 3.34 9.11 -13.21
N TYR A 149 2.96 9.29 -14.47
CA TYR A 149 1.62 9.70 -14.84
C TYR A 149 0.98 8.76 -15.87
N GLY A 150 -0.27 8.36 -15.62
CA GLY A 150 -1.11 7.70 -16.60
C GLY A 150 -2.27 8.60 -17.08
N ASP A 151 -3.24 7.98 -17.73
CA ASP A 151 -4.49 8.62 -18.18
C ASP A 151 -5.66 7.66 -18.01
N LEU A 152 -6.43 7.80 -16.92
CA LEU A 152 -7.60 6.95 -16.65
C LEU A 152 -8.81 7.25 -17.54
N SER A 153 -8.78 8.34 -18.29
CA SER A 153 -9.86 8.69 -19.23
C SER A 153 -9.84 7.85 -20.52
N LYS A 154 -8.75 7.11 -20.75
CA LYS A 154 -8.54 6.25 -21.93
C LYS A 154 -8.22 4.83 -21.52
N GLU A 155 -8.28 3.91 -22.48
CA GLU A 155 -7.67 2.59 -22.31
C GLU A 155 -6.15 2.71 -22.16
N GLY A 156 -5.51 1.70 -21.55
CA GLY A 156 -4.09 1.72 -21.24
C GLY A 156 -3.80 2.27 -19.84
N SER A 157 -2.61 2.83 -19.66
CA SER A 157 -2.07 3.22 -18.35
C SER A 157 -2.08 2.08 -17.34
N VAL A 158 -1.72 0.88 -17.81
CA VAL A 158 -1.83 -0.38 -17.07
C VAL A 158 -0.45 -0.91 -16.69
N ILE A 159 -0.34 -1.38 -15.46
CA ILE A 159 0.75 -2.25 -14.99
C ILE A 159 0.09 -3.55 -14.51
N ASP A 160 0.33 -4.67 -15.21
CA ASP A 160 -0.31 -5.97 -14.95
C ASP A 160 0.74 -7.00 -14.51
N GLY A 161 0.56 -7.50 -13.30
CA GLY A 161 1.42 -8.53 -12.71
C GLY A 161 1.13 -9.95 -13.17
N ARG A 162 0.04 -10.18 -13.91
CA ARG A 162 -0.39 -11.50 -14.40
C ARG A 162 -0.43 -12.56 -13.29
N GLY A 163 -1.02 -12.21 -12.13
CA GLY A 163 -0.98 -13.01 -10.90
C GLY A 163 -1.65 -14.38 -10.96
N GLN A 164 -2.52 -14.64 -11.95
CA GLN A 164 -3.35 -15.85 -12.03
C GLN A 164 -2.54 -17.14 -11.87
N ARG A 165 -1.39 -17.24 -12.53
CA ARG A 165 -0.53 -18.41 -12.46
C ARG A 165 0.12 -18.59 -11.08
N TYR A 166 0.54 -17.47 -10.45
CA TYR A 166 1.11 -17.49 -9.11
C TYR A 166 0.08 -17.93 -8.07
N TRP A 167 -1.17 -17.46 -8.18
CA TRP A 167 -2.24 -17.83 -7.25
C TRP A 167 -2.57 -19.32 -7.33
N LYS A 168 -2.54 -19.92 -8.52
CA LYS A 168 -2.68 -21.38 -8.70
C LYS A 168 -1.51 -22.14 -8.10
N GLU A 169 -0.29 -21.68 -8.36
CA GLU A 169 0.91 -22.37 -7.93
C GLU A 169 1.03 -22.43 -6.40
N ILE A 170 0.65 -21.36 -5.68
CA ILE A 170 0.70 -21.35 -4.22
C ILE A 170 -0.35 -22.26 -3.56
N GLU A 171 -1.35 -22.75 -4.27
CA GLU A 171 -2.26 -23.75 -3.69
C GLU A 171 -1.51 -25.04 -3.33
N THR A 172 -0.53 -25.41 -4.13
CA THR A 172 0.30 -26.62 -3.96
C THR A 172 1.66 -26.32 -3.35
N ASN A 173 2.29 -25.19 -3.72
CA ASN A 173 3.61 -24.77 -3.22
C ASN A 173 3.48 -23.50 -2.37
N LYS A 174 3.12 -23.65 -1.08
CA LYS A 174 2.93 -22.53 -0.14
C LYS A 174 4.21 -21.70 0.12
N SER A 175 5.38 -22.19 -0.26
CA SER A 175 6.67 -21.51 -0.08
C SER A 175 7.12 -20.70 -1.31
N LEU A 176 6.37 -20.75 -2.41
CA LEU A 176 6.71 -19.97 -3.61
C LEU A 176 6.75 -18.47 -3.28
N LEU A 177 7.90 -17.85 -3.49
CA LEU A 177 8.02 -16.39 -3.41
C LEU A 177 7.34 -15.77 -4.62
N ARG A 178 6.37 -14.91 -4.33
CA ARG A 178 5.62 -14.17 -5.34
C ARG A 178 6.09 -12.71 -5.32
N PRO A 179 6.53 -12.14 -6.46
CA PRO A 179 6.93 -10.74 -6.49
C PRO A 179 5.75 -9.79 -6.24
N MET A 180 6.00 -8.72 -5.50
CA MET A 180 5.15 -7.53 -5.49
C MET A 180 5.20 -6.85 -6.85
N LEU A 181 4.12 -6.15 -7.21
CA LEU A 181 4.03 -5.52 -8.52
C LEU A 181 4.93 -4.30 -8.65
N PHE A 182 5.03 -3.46 -7.61
CA PHE A 182 5.77 -2.20 -7.67
C PHE A 182 6.45 -1.88 -6.33
N ALA A 183 7.67 -1.31 -6.39
CA ALA A 183 8.32 -0.78 -5.21
C ALA A 183 8.97 0.59 -5.46
N PHE A 184 8.63 1.57 -4.63
CA PHE A 184 9.54 2.66 -4.33
C PHE A 184 10.53 2.17 -3.27
N ASP A 185 11.83 2.29 -3.53
CA ASP A 185 12.88 1.92 -2.60
C ASP A 185 13.98 3.00 -2.58
N GLY A 186 14.04 3.77 -1.51
CA GLY A 186 14.96 4.90 -1.38
C GLY A 186 14.58 6.11 -2.23
N MET A 187 13.29 6.32 -2.48
CA MET A 187 12.77 7.44 -3.26
C MET A 187 12.64 8.70 -2.41
N LYS A 188 13.07 9.84 -2.94
CA LYS A 188 12.95 11.16 -2.33
C LYS A 188 12.18 12.11 -3.25
N GLY A 189 10.94 12.37 -2.91
CA GLY A 189 10.05 13.20 -3.74
C GLY A 189 9.57 12.48 -5.00
N ALA A 190 8.37 11.89 -4.95
CA ALA A 190 7.74 11.30 -6.12
C ALA A 190 6.24 11.57 -6.14
N THR A 191 5.71 11.62 -7.35
CA THR A 191 4.27 11.58 -7.60
C THR A 191 3.96 10.39 -8.50
N MET A 192 2.95 9.57 -8.12
CA MET A 192 2.38 8.55 -9.00
C MET A 192 0.88 8.79 -9.10
N SER A 193 0.36 8.89 -10.33
CA SER A 193 -1.06 9.17 -10.51
C SER A 193 -1.66 8.64 -11.81
N ASN A 194 -2.99 8.45 -11.78
CA ASN A 194 -3.81 8.11 -12.94
C ASN A 194 -3.40 6.78 -13.61
N LEU A 195 -3.04 5.77 -12.82
CA LEU A 195 -2.64 4.45 -13.31
C LEU A 195 -3.62 3.36 -12.86
N ARG A 196 -3.70 2.33 -13.69
CA ARG A 196 -4.33 1.06 -13.38
C ARG A 196 -3.26 0.04 -13.01
N MET A 197 -3.44 -0.63 -11.87
CA MET A 197 -2.63 -1.78 -11.49
C MET A 197 -3.51 -3.03 -11.47
N ARG A 198 -3.04 -4.12 -12.03
CA ARG A 198 -3.83 -5.32 -12.23
C ARG A 198 -3.11 -6.57 -11.75
N ASN A 199 -3.87 -7.48 -11.18
CA ASN A 199 -3.53 -8.89 -10.97
C ASN A 199 -2.11 -9.09 -10.41
N THR A 200 -1.82 -8.42 -9.31
CA THR A 200 -0.52 -8.60 -8.64
C THR A 200 -0.37 -10.03 -8.10
N PRO A 201 0.80 -10.67 -8.24
CA PRO A 201 1.05 -11.97 -7.62
C PRO A 201 1.03 -11.96 -6.09
N ASN A 202 1.49 -10.87 -5.48
CA ASN A 202 1.57 -10.62 -4.04
C ASN A 202 1.04 -9.19 -3.78
N TRP A 203 1.65 -8.36 -2.93
CA TRP A 203 1.25 -6.98 -2.72
C TRP A 203 1.31 -6.17 -4.03
N PHE A 204 0.40 -5.23 -4.20
CA PHE A 204 0.50 -4.30 -5.33
C PHE A 204 1.72 -3.41 -5.20
N ASN A 205 1.88 -2.78 -4.04
CA ASN A 205 2.89 -1.75 -3.89
C ASN A 205 3.55 -1.78 -2.53
N ILE A 206 4.85 -1.47 -2.51
CA ILE A 206 5.57 -1.09 -1.30
C ILE A 206 6.27 0.26 -1.50
N ILE A 207 6.10 1.15 -0.53
CA ILE A 207 6.84 2.39 -0.39
C ILE A 207 7.85 2.17 0.74
N ALA A 208 9.10 1.87 0.38
CA ALA A 208 10.14 1.50 1.32
C ALA A 208 11.27 2.54 1.35
N ASN A 209 11.81 2.85 2.54
CA ASN A 209 12.95 3.74 2.72
C ASN A 209 12.79 5.11 2.01
N SER A 210 11.57 5.61 1.89
CA SER A 210 11.20 6.70 0.99
C SER A 210 10.57 7.87 1.73
N THR A 211 10.69 9.06 1.16
CA THR A 211 10.11 10.28 1.73
C THR A 211 9.46 11.16 0.67
N ASP A 212 8.45 11.93 1.09
CA ASP A 212 7.78 12.93 0.24
C ASP A 212 7.13 12.31 -1.00
N ILE A 213 6.27 11.31 -0.78
CA ILE A 213 5.60 10.54 -1.83
C ILE A 213 4.12 10.94 -1.91
N LEU A 214 3.64 11.22 -3.11
CA LEU A 214 2.21 11.38 -3.39
C LEU A 214 1.71 10.32 -4.36
N ILE A 215 0.72 9.55 -3.91
CA ILE A 215 -0.06 8.62 -4.72
C ILE A 215 -1.47 9.17 -4.85
N SER A 216 -1.99 9.27 -6.08
CA SER A 216 -3.31 9.86 -6.29
C SER A 216 -4.03 9.28 -7.51
N ASN A 217 -5.35 9.11 -7.41
CA ASN A 217 -6.20 8.68 -8.51
C ASN A 217 -5.70 7.38 -9.17
N MET A 218 -5.58 6.34 -8.34
CA MET A 218 -5.15 5.00 -8.76
C MET A 218 -6.34 4.03 -8.80
N ASP A 219 -6.30 3.05 -9.69
CA ASP A 219 -7.28 1.97 -9.79
C ASP A 219 -6.56 0.61 -9.72
N LEU A 220 -6.59 -0.02 -8.55
CA LEU A 220 -5.96 -1.30 -8.25
C LEU A 220 -7.01 -2.41 -8.22
N ARG A 221 -6.83 -3.48 -9.02
CA ARG A 221 -7.77 -4.62 -9.02
C ARG A 221 -7.08 -5.96 -9.20
N VAL A 222 -7.52 -6.93 -8.40
CA VAL A 222 -7.25 -8.36 -8.64
C VAL A 222 -8.54 -9.07 -8.98
N GLU A 223 -8.47 -9.95 -9.98
CA GLU A 223 -9.61 -10.74 -10.41
C GLU A 223 -9.16 -12.14 -10.83
N SER A 224 -9.72 -13.17 -10.19
CA SER A 224 -9.43 -14.55 -10.53
C SER A 224 -10.31 -15.01 -11.69
N LEU A 225 -9.70 -15.55 -12.74
CA LEU A 225 -10.41 -16.01 -13.95
C LEU A 225 -11.16 -17.32 -13.74
N ASP A 226 -10.80 -18.10 -12.75
CA ASP A 226 -11.30 -19.47 -12.49
C ASP A 226 -11.66 -19.73 -11.03
N GLY A 227 -11.72 -18.67 -10.22
CA GLY A 227 -12.12 -18.74 -8.81
C GLY A 227 -11.01 -19.21 -7.86
N VAL A 228 -9.75 -19.34 -8.32
CA VAL A 228 -8.63 -19.63 -7.42
C VAL A 228 -8.52 -18.55 -6.35
N LYS A 229 -8.21 -18.95 -5.11
CA LYS A 229 -8.10 -17.99 -4.00
C LYS A 229 -6.91 -17.06 -4.20
N ILE A 230 -7.18 -15.77 -4.23
CA ILE A 230 -6.17 -14.73 -4.20
C ILE A 230 -5.82 -14.44 -2.74
N ALA A 231 -4.54 -14.25 -2.44
CA ALA A 231 -4.07 -13.92 -1.10
C ALA A 231 -2.89 -12.94 -1.15
N ASN A 232 -2.78 -12.10 -0.12
CA ASN A 232 -1.73 -11.10 0.06
C ASN A 232 -1.68 -10.08 -1.10
N SER A 233 -2.83 -9.59 -1.52
CA SER A 233 -2.91 -8.55 -2.55
C SER A 233 -3.08 -7.16 -1.93
N ASP A 234 -2.28 -6.85 -0.89
CA ASP A 234 -2.27 -5.55 -0.21
C ASP A 234 -2.16 -4.42 -1.24
N GLY A 235 -2.95 -3.36 -1.11
CA GLY A 235 -2.95 -2.26 -2.06
C GLY A 235 -1.69 -1.41 -1.95
N TRP A 236 -1.45 -0.87 -0.75
CA TRP A 236 -0.30 -0.03 -0.46
C TRP A 236 0.31 -0.36 0.88
N ASP A 237 1.58 -0.72 0.89
CA ASP A 237 2.38 -0.91 2.09
C ASP A 237 3.41 0.20 2.24
N THR A 238 3.56 0.76 3.44
CA THR A 238 4.64 1.68 3.75
C THR A 238 5.61 1.03 4.72
N TYR A 239 6.91 1.18 4.52
CA TYR A 239 7.94 0.59 5.35
C TYR A 239 9.14 1.54 5.44
N ARG A 240 9.55 1.94 6.64
CA ARG A 240 10.65 2.91 6.86
C ARG A 240 10.48 4.16 6.00
N SER A 241 9.27 4.70 5.97
CA SER A 241 8.93 5.82 5.08
C SER A 241 8.23 6.93 5.82
N ASP A 242 8.45 8.16 5.36
CA ASP A 242 8.02 9.38 6.02
C ASP A 242 7.39 10.35 5.02
N ARG A 243 6.35 11.09 5.43
CA ARG A 243 5.62 12.06 4.61
C ARG A 243 5.10 11.45 3.30
N VAL A 244 4.18 10.50 3.45
CA VAL A 244 3.49 9.83 2.34
C VAL A 244 2.02 10.26 2.31
N VAL A 245 1.50 10.54 1.13
CA VAL A 245 0.07 10.79 0.90
C VAL A 245 -0.46 9.77 -0.11
N ILE A 246 -1.54 9.06 0.25
CA ILE A 246 -2.27 8.14 -0.63
C ILE A 246 -3.71 8.63 -0.69
N GLN A 247 -4.19 9.00 -1.86
CA GLN A 247 -5.51 9.62 -1.98
C GLN A 247 -6.27 9.29 -3.26
N ASP A 248 -7.60 9.54 -3.22
CA ASP A 248 -8.49 9.55 -4.38
C ASP A 248 -8.39 8.26 -5.22
N SER A 249 -8.40 7.09 -4.58
CA SER A 249 -8.10 5.82 -5.25
C SER A 249 -9.12 4.73 -4.96
N VAL A 250 -9.24 3.79 -5.88
CA VAL A 250 -10.10 2.62 -5.78
C VAL A 250 -9.24 1.37 -5.69
N VAL A 251 -9.55 0.49 -4.72
CA VAL A 251 -8.82 -0.75 -4.48
C VAL A 251 -9.80 -1.92 -4.37
N LEU A 252 -9.72 -2.87 -5.29
CA LEU A 252 -10.39 -4.16 -5.23
C LEU A 252 -9.34 -5.24 -5.03
N ASN A 253 -9.25 -5.76 -3.82
CA ASN A 253 -8.19 -6.68 -3.41
C ASN A 253 -8.72 -7.74 -2.43
N THR A 254 -7.84 -8.53 -1.80
CA THR A 254 -8.20 -9.58 -0.86
C THR A 254 -7.32 -9.56 0.40
N ASP A 255 -6.60 -8.46 0.64
CA ASP A 255 -5.79 -8.24 1.83
C ASP A 255 -5.86 -6.76 2.24
N ASP A 256 -4.94 -6.23 3.03
CA ASP A 256 -4.99 -4.85 3.51
C ASP A 256 -5.15 -3.83 2.33
N CYS A 257 -6.08 -2.89 2.43
CA CYS A 257 -6.20 -1.82 1.44
C CYS A 257 -4.98 -0.88 1.53
N VAL A 258 -4.64 -0.47 2.74
CA VAL A 258 -3.38 0.19 3.08
C VAL A 258 -2.85 -0.42 4.36
N SER A 259 -1.54 -0.67 4.42
CA SER A 259 -0.90 -1.19 5.62
C SER A 259 0.38 -0.43 5.96
N PHE A 260 0.41 0.11 7.18
CA PHE A 260 1.57 0.84 7.69
C PHE A 260 2.48 -0.14 8.44
N LYS A 261 3.53 -0.60 7.75
CA LYS A 261 4.55 -1.51 8.30
C LYS A 261 5.56 -0.72 9.15
N PRO A 262 6.53 -1.38 9.82
CA PRO A 262 7.47 -0.73 10.72
C PRO A 262 8.13 0.54 10.20
N ASN A 263 8.25 1.54 11.08
CA ASN A 263 8.92 2.81 10.84
C ASN A 263 8.26 3.67 9.75
N SER A 264 6.94 3.71 9.78
CA SER A 264 6.07 4.55 8.93
C SER A 264 5.56 5.75 9.72
N THR A 265 5.87 6.97 9.26
CA THR A 265 5.57 8.20 10.00
C THR A 265 5.01 9.31 9.10
N ASN A 266 4.18 10.19 9.69
CA ASN A 266 3.65 11.37 9.01
C ASN A 266 2.93 11.05 7.70
N ILE A 267 1.92 10.18 7.75
CA ILE A 267 1.21 9.66 6.57
C ILE A 267 -0.25 10.11 6.56
N VAL A 268 -0.71 10.50 5.39
CA VAL A 268 -2.13 10.80 5.12
C VAL A 268 -2.68 9.78 4.13
N VAL A 269 -3.82 9.19 4.48
CA VAL A 269 -4.63 8.38 3.58
C VAL A 269 -6.01 9.00 3.51
N GLN A 270 -6.50 9.32 2.30
CA GLN A 270 -7.80 9.99 2.20
C GLN A 270 -8.56 9.66 0.90
N ASN A 271 -9.89 9.65 1.00
CA ASN A 271 -10.79 9.42 -0.15
C ASN A 271 -10.49 8.09 -0.85
N LEU A 272 -10.53 6.98 -0.13
CA LEU A 272 -10.35 5.64 -0.71
C LEU A 272 -11.66 4.86 -0.71
N ASP A 273 -11.89 4.11 -1.80
CA ASP A 273 -12.91 3.07 -1.89
C ASP A 273 -12.22 1.71 -1.97
N CYS A 274 -12.34 0.89 -0.89
CA CYS A 274 -11.73 -0.42 -0.78
C CYS A 274 -12.81 -1.51 -0.78
N THR A 275 -12.65 -2.53 -1.60
CA THR A 275 -13.58 -3.67 -1.66
C THR A 275 -12.85 -5.00 -1.51
N GLY A 276 -13.38 -5.90 -0.66
CA GLY A 276 -12.80 -7.23 -0.40
C GLY A 276 -11.55 -7.21 0.47
N SER A 277 -11.24 -6.07 1.07
CA SER A 277 -10.01 -5.78 1.78
C SER A 277 -9.99 -6.33 3.22
N HIS A 278 -8.81 -6.34 3.84
CA HIS A 278 -8.66 -6.52 5.29
C HIS A 278 -8.66 -5.19 6.07
N GLY A 279 -9.07 -4.09 5.46
CA GLY A 279 -9.19 -2.78 6.09
C GLY A 279 -7.98 -1.86 5.88
N ILE A 280 -7.96 -0.75 6.64
CA ILE A 280 -6.80 0.14 6.74
C ILE A 280 -6.03 -0.24 8.00
N SER A 281 -4.87 -0.84 7.83
CA SER A 281 -4.15 -1.56 8.87
C SER A 281 -2.87 -0.86 9.31
N VAL A 282 -2.67 -0.74 10.62
CA VAL A 282 -1.34 -0.55 11.20
C VAL A 282 -0.74 -1.92 11.46
N GLY A 283 0.38 -2.21 10.83
CA GLY A 283 1.14 -3.41 11.11
C GLY A 283 1.06 -4.54 10.08
N SER A 284 1.38 -5.74 10.50
CA SER A 284 1.66 -6.14 11.88
C SER A 284 3.00 -5.62 12.41
N LEU A 285 3.03 -5.21 13.69
CA LEU A 285 4.20 -4.69 14.35
C LEU A 285 4.63 -5.63 15.49
N GLY A 286 5.91 -5.56 15.89
CA GLY A 286 6.46 -6.40 16.96
C GLY A 286 6.72 -7.84 16.53
N GLN A 287 6.85 -8.10 15.23
CA GLN A 287 7.08 -9.44 14.69
C GLN A 287 8.45 -10.00 15.07
N TYR A 288 9.48 -9.16 15.05
CA TYR A 288 10.85 -9.60 15.27
C TYR A 288 11.33 -9.20 16.67
N ALA A 289 11.77 -10.19 17.44
CA ALA A 289 12.23 -9.98 18.81
C ALA A 289 13.42 -9.01 18.84
N ASN A 290 13.38 -8.06 19.78
CA ASN A 290 14.37 -6.99 19.97
C ASN A 290 14.47 -5.94 18.84
N GLU A 291 13.63 -6.01 17.81
CA GLU A 291 13.50 -4.92 16.86
C GLU A 291 12.49 -3.87 17.36
N THR A 292 12.70 -2.62 16.99
CA THR A 292 11.85 -1.51 17.39
C THR A 292 11.04 -1.01 16.20
N ASP A 293 9.73 -1.17 16.28
CA ASP A 293 8.77 -0.78 15.25
C ASP A 293 8.03 0.48 15.68
N ILE A 294 8.12 1.54 14.91
CA ILE A 294 7.45 2.82 15.18
C ILE A 294 6.46 3.10 14.05
N VAL A 295 5.21 3.35 14.41
CA VAL A 295 4.19 3.91 13.49
C VAL A 295 3.51 5.06 14.20
N GLU A 296 3.67 6.27 13.65
CA GLU A 296 3.10 7.45 14.29
C GLU A 296 2.73 8.58 13.32
N ASN A 297 1.80 9.43 13.79
CA ASN A 297 1.29 10.57 13.04
C ASN A 297 0.59 10.14 11.74
N LEU A 298 -0.46 9.33 11.88
CA LEU A 298 -1.30 8.92 10.76
C LEU A 298 -2.65 9.65 10.80
N TYR A 299 -3.09 10.16 9.66
CA TYR A 299 -4.43 10.68 9.48
C TYR A 299 -5.13 10.00 8.30
N ILE A 300 -6.13 9.20 8.63
CA ILE A 300 -6.90 8.43 7.66
C ILE A 300 -8.31 9.02 7.61
N TYR A 301 -8.70 9.52 6.45
CA TYR A 301 -9.92 10.31 6.30
C TYR A 301 -10.76 9.88 5.10
N ASN A 302 -12.07 9.78 5.29
CA ASN A 302 -13.05 9.51 4.24
C ASN A 302 -12.73 8.23 3.47
N VAL A 303 -12.84 7.09 4.15
CA VAL A 303 -12.61 5.76 3.56
C VAL A 303 -13.91 4.96 3.56
N SER A 304 -14.26 4.40 2.41
CA SER A 304 -15.35 3.45 2.25
C SER A 304 -14.78 2.05 2.10
N LEU A 305 -15.24 1.11 2.93
CA LEU A 305 -14.85 -0.30 2.85
C LEU A 305 -16.09 -1.16 2.64
N ALA A 306 -16.05 -2.04 1.65
CA ALA A 306 -17.14 -2.93 1.33
C ALA A 306 -16.70 -4.39 1.29
N ASN A 307 -17.49 -5.31 1.89
CA ASN A 307 -17.21 -6.75 1.91
C ASN A 307 -15.80 -7.06 2.41
N SER A 308 -15.34 -6.33 3.41
CA SER A 308 -13.99 -6.40 3.97
C SER A 308 -13.99 -7.13 5.31
N SER A 309 -12.87 -7.71 5.71
CA SER A 309 -12.79 -8.35 7.03
C SER A 309 -12.79 -7.33 8.16
N ASP A 310 -12.19 -6.17 7.93
CA ASP A 310 -12.06 -5.12 8.94
C ASP A 310 -12.22 -3.72 8.32
N GLY A 311 -12.55 -2.75 9.17
CA GLY A 311 -12.51 -1.32 8.85
C GLY A 311 -11.19 -0.68 9.29
N ALA A 312 -11.18 -0.07 10.47
CA ALA A 312 -9.97 0.44 11.12
C ALA A 312 -9.27 -0.70 11.86
N ARG A 313 -7.99 -0.94 11.56
CA ARG A 313 -7.28 -2.11 12.09
C ARG A 313 -5.89 -1.76 12.63
N ILE A 314 -5.54 -2.29 13.82
CA ILE A 314 -4.19 -2.24 14.41
C ILE A 314 -3.80 -3.65 14.83
N LYS A 315 -2.70 -4.16 14.27
CA LYS A 315 -2.18 -5.53 14.47
C LYS A 315 -0.80 -5.49 15.13
N VAL A 316 -0.72 -5.94 16.39
CA VAL A 316 0.55 -6.05 17.11
C VAL A 316 0.73 -7.48 17.60
N TRP A 317 1.89 -8.05 17.36
CA TRP A 317 2.28 -9.36 17.86
C TRP A 317 2.46 -9.34 19.38
N PRO A 318 2.20 -10.44 20.10
CA PRO A 318 2.39 -10.50 21.54
C PRO A 318 3.86 -10.41 21.96
N GLY A 319 4.11 -10.27 23.27
CA GLY A 319 5.46 -10.19 23.83
C GLY A 319 6.26 -11.49 23.76
N ILE A 320 5.66 -12.56 23.25
CA ILE A 320 6.31 -13.87 23.08
C ILE A 320 6.20 -14.30 21.62
N GLN A 321 7.19 -15.05 21.16
CA GLN A 321 7.15 -15.64 19.83
C GLN A 321 6.02 -16.66 19.72
N THR A 322 5.16 -16.48 18.73
CA THR A 322 4.04 -17.39 18.46
C THR A 322 4.47 -18.58 17.61
N SER A 323 3.87 -19.72 17.83
CA SER A 323 4.01 -20.91 16.97
C SER A 323 2.92 -20.93 15.92
N PHE A 324 2.92 -20.00 14.99
CA PHE A 324 1.96 -19.99 13.90
C PHE A 324 2.41 -20.94 12.78
N GLN A 325 1.53 -21.81 12.30
CA GLN A 325 1.86 -22.80 11.25
C GLN A 325 2.02 -22.19 9.85
N ALA A 326 1.87 -20.89 9.68
CA ALA A 326 2.14 -20.19 8.46
C ALA A 326 3.53 -19.54 8.50
N LEU A 327 4.03 -19.13 7.35
CA LEU A 327 5.35 -18.50 7.11
C LEU A 327 5.71 -17.28 7.99
N LEU A 328 4.80 -16.85 8.85
CA LEU A 328 4.93 -15.67 9.70
C LEU A 328 4.82 -16.06 11.18
N ASN A 329 5.91 -16.55 11.75
CA ASN A 329 6.04 -16.58 13.21
C ASN A 329 6.50 -15.22 13.69
N GLY A 330 5.90 -14.69 14.75
CA GLY A 330 6.25 -13.37 15.25
C GLY A 330 6.00 -13.20 16.73
N GLY A 331 6.58 -12.15 17.28
CA GLY A 331 6.41 -11.74 18.67
C GLY A 331 7.72 -11.36 19.36
N GLY A 332 7.59 -10.61 20.46
CA GLY A 332 8.72 -10.14 21.26
C GLY A 332 9.40 -8.87 20.73
N GLY A 333 8.85 -8.24 19.68
CA GLY A 333 9.31 -6.94 19.19
C GLY A 333 8.89 -5.79 20.09
N LEU A 334 9.52 -4.64 19.89
CA LEU A 334 9.39 -3.41 20.69
C LEU A 334 8.81 -2.29 19.81
N GLY A 335 8.43 -1.15 20.41
CA GLY A 335 8.06 0.02 19.63
C GLY A 335 6.83 0.75 20.12
N ARG A 336 6.15 1.44 19.19
CA ARG A 336 4.89 2.13 19.49
C ARG A 336 4.03 2.40 18.25
N VAL A 337 2.74 2.43 18.49
CA VAL A 337 1.75 3.04 17.60
C VAL A 337 1.23 4.29 18.31
N LYS A 338 1.36 5.46 17.70
CA LYS A 338 0.99 6.70 18.37
C LYS A 338 0.40 7.75 17.42
N ASN A 339 -0.58 8.51 17.93
CA ASN A 339 -1.19 9.61 17.20
C ASN A 339 -1.75 9.17 15.85
N VAL A 340 -2.73 8.25 15.89
CA VAL A 340 -3.42 7.72 14.70
C VAL A 340 -4.88 8.13 14.75
N THR A 341 -5.36 8.75 13.69
CA THR A 341 -6.76 9.14 13.55
C THR A 341 -7.41 8.44 12.37
N TYR A 342 -8.48 7.71 12.63
CA TYR A 342 -9.43 7.19 11.67
C TYR A 342 -10.68 8.05 11.70
N ASP A 343 -10.99 8.78 10.64
CA ASP A 343 -12.08 9.74 10.59
C ASP A 343 -12.93 9.56 9.32
N LEU A 344 -14.24 9.52 9.48
CA LEU A 344 -15.22 9.37 8.42
C LEU A 344 -15.08 8.04 7.66
N PHE A 345 -15.35 6.94 8.36
CA PHE A 345 -15.32 5.58 7.80
C PHE A 345 -16.72 5.08 7.51
N ARG A 346 -16.94 4.65 6.26
CA ARG A 346 -18.16 3.96 5.85
C ARG A 346 -17.90 2.46 5.74
N ASN A 347 -18.59 1.66 6.55
CA ASN A 347 -18.57 0.21 6.49
C ASN A 347 -19.78 -0.32 5.74
N VAL A 348 -19.57 -1.20 4.79
CA VAL A 348 -20.65 -1.84 4.01
C VAL A 348 -20.42 -3.34 4.02
N ASN A 349 -21.17 -4.05 4.86
CA ASN A 349 -21.06 -5.52 4.96
C ASN A 349 -19.64 -6.01 5.34
N ASN A 350 -18.95 -5.33 6.25
CA ASN A 350 -17.63 -5.74 6.75
C ASN A 350 -17.78 -6.67 7.95
N ASP A 351 -16.85 -7.63 8.16
CA ASP A 351 -16.95 -8.53 9.31
C ASP A 351 -16.80 -7.76 10.62
N ARG A 352 -15.90 -6.77 10.68
CA ARG A 352 -15.73 -5.85 11.81
C ARG A 352 -15.52 -4.42 11.33
N ALA A 353 -15.99 -3.46 12.08
CA ALA A 353 -15.72 -2.05 11.84
C ALA A 353 -14.39 -1.62 12.48
N ILE A 354 -14.05 -2.17 13.64
CA ILE A 354 -12.86 -1.81 14.42
C ILE A 354 -12.18 -3.07 14.92
N THR A 355 -10.85 -3.15 14.68
CA THR A 355 -10.01 -4.19 15.28
C THR A 355 -8.71 -3.56 15.79
N ILE A 356 -8.49 -3.59 17.10
CA ILE A 356 -7.23 -3.25 17.76
C ILE A 356 -6.79 -4.46 18.55
N THR A 357 -5.61 -5.02 18.24
CA THR A 357 -5.12 -6.17 19.01
C THR A 357 -3.61 -6.14 19.22
N GLN A 358 -3.18 -6.48 20.44
CA GLN A 358 -1.79 -6.81 20.78
C GLN A 358 -1.59 -8.32 20.95
N CYS A 359 -2.55 -9.11 20.49
CA CYS A 359 -2.49 -10.58 20.51
C CYS A 359 -2.50 -11.18 19.09
N TYR A 360 -2.06 -10.40 18.10
CA TYR A 360 -2.10 -10.83 16.71
C TYR A 360 -1.32 -12.14 16.49
N GLY A 361 -1.90 -13.08 15.75
CA GLY A 361 -1.31 -14.40 15.49
C GLY A 361 -1.26 -15.35 16.69
N GLN A 362 -1.71 -14.96 17.91
CA GLN A 362 -1.78 -15.82 19.07
C GLN A 362 -3.19 -16.38 19.26
N LYS A 363 -3.35 -17.70 19.05
CA LYS A 363 -4.64 -18.37 19.22
C LYS A 363 -5.05 -18.49 20.69
N ASN A 364 -4.07 -18.67 21.59
CA ASN A 364 -4.32 -18.74 23.03
C ASN A 364 -4.19 -17.35 23.66
N GLN A 365 -5.31 -16.70 23.91
CA GLN A 365 -5.34 -15.36 24.49
C GLN A 365 -4.72 -15.31 25.90
N THR A 366 -4.85 -16.37 26.71
CA THR A 366 -4.22 -16.44 28.03
C THR A 366 -2.71 -16.26 27.91
N LEU A 367 -2.08 -16.92 26.95
CA LEU A 367 -0.64 -16.75 26.71
C LEU A 367 -0.27 -15.31 26.28
N CYS A 368 -1.15 -14.64 25.54
CA CYS A 368 -0.92 -13.23 25.20
C CYS A 368 -0.95 -12.33 26.45
N TYR A 369 -1.87 -12.57 27.37
CA TYR A 369 -1.98 -11.78 28.60
C TYR A 369 -0.91 -12.12 29.64
N GLU A 370 -0.43 -13.36 29.69
CA GLU A 370 0.70 -13.79 30.51
C GLU A 370 2.04 -13.25 29.99
N HIS A 371 2.11 -12.97 28.70
CA HIS A 371 3.29 -12.42 28.02
C HIS A 371 2.94 -11.11 27.29
N PRO A 372 2.56 -10.06 28.02
CA PRO A 372 2.29 -8.78 27.41
C PRO A 372 3.52 -8.26 26.65
N VAL A 373 3.29 -7.52 25.57
CA VAL A 373 4.38 -6.95 24.77
C VAL A 373 5.48 -6.40 25.66
N SER A 374 6.66 -6.96 25.53
CA SER A 374 7.70 -7.16 26.56
C SER A 374 7.94 -6.05 27.57
N VAL A 375 8.01 -6.51 28.84
CA VAL A 375 8.71 -5.78 29.91
C VAL A 375 10.07 -6.46 30.09
N PRO A 376 11.18 -5.75 30.18
CA PRO A 376 12.43 -6.34 30.62
C PRO A 376 12.23 -6.88 32.02
N LEU A 377 12.44 -8.18 32.23
CA LEU A 377 12.58 -8.70 33.58
C LEU A 377 13.71 -7.92 34.28
N PRO A 378 13.50 -7.43 35.53
CA PRO A 378 14.56 -6.81 36.26
C PRO A 378 15.68 -7.83 36.43
N MET A 379 16.77 -7.67 35.71
CA MET A 379 17.97 -8.45 35.97
C MET A 379 18.43 -8.14 37.40
N LYS A 380 18.51 -9.20 38.22
CA LYS A 380 19.15 -9.08 39.55
C LYS A 380 20.49 -8.34 39.38
N PRO A 381 20.75 -7.29 40.18
CA PRO A 381 21.92 -6.47 39.99
C PRO A 381 23.18 -7.28 40.27
N LYS A 382 23.90 -7.71 39.23
CA LYS A 382 25.30 -8.04 39.29
C LYS A 382 26.08 -6.94 38.60
N SER A 383 26.70 -6.12 39.44
CA SER A 383 27.80 -5.19 39.16
C SER A 383 27.57 -3.98 38.24
N LYS A 384 28.12 -2.86 38.71
CA LYS A 384 28.17 -1.53 38.14
C LYS A 384 28.66 -1.52 36.68
N ALA A 385 27.75 -1.35 35.75
CA ALA A 385 27.99 -0.69 34.46
C ALA A 385 26.72 0.03 34.08
N ARG A 386 26.74 1.35 34.10
CA ARG A 386 25.68 2.20 33.56
C ARG A 386 25.66 2.02 32.05
N THR A 387 24.75 1.22 31.54
CA THR A 387 24.31 1.32 30.17
C THR A 387 22.84 1.73 30.22
N HIS A 388 22.56 2.90 29.69
CA HIS A 388 21.19 3.36 29.44
C HIS A 388 20.56 2.46 28.36
N THR A 389 19.94 1.37 28.78
CA THR A 389 18.99 0.65 27.93
C THR A 389 17.60 1.13 28.28
N GLN A 390 17.14 2.20 27.65
CA GLN A 390 15.72 2.44 27.53
C GLN A 390 15.15 1.36 26.61
N GLN A 391 14.66 0.30 27.19
CA GLN A 391 13.87 -0.67 26.48
C GLN A 391 12.46 -0.08 26.27
N ALA A 392 12.14 0.32 25.04
CA ALA A 392 10.81 0.72 24.65
C ALA A 392 9.94 -0.54 24.49
N ASN A 393 8.92 -0.68 25.30
CA ASN A 393 7.85 -1.66 25.10
C ASN A 393 7.03 -1.25 23.88
N LEU A 394 6.35 -2.19 23.20
CA LEU A 394 5.43 -1.82 22.15
C LEU A 394 4.10 -1.35 22.76
N THR A 395 3.77 -0.09 22.57
CA THR A 395 2.56 0.54 23.10
C THR A 395 1.61 0.99 21.99
N ILE A 396 0.33 1.15 22.31
CA ILE A 396 -0.68 1.77 21.43
C ILE A 396 -1.23 2.99 22.17
N GLU A 397 -0.96 4.18 21.66
CA GLU A 397 -1.22 5.44 22.35
C GLU A 397 -1.88 6.48 21.44
N ASP A 398 -2.78 7.29 22.00
CA ASP A 398 -3.38 8.43 21.30
C ASP A 398 -4.06 8.02 19.97
N ILE A 399 -4.95 7.04 20.05
CA ILE A 399 -5.74 6.59 18.89
C ILE A 399 -7.12 7.23 18.94
N THR A 400 -7.54 7.83 17.83
CA THR A 400 -8.87 8.42 17.69
C THR A 400 -9.61 7.76 16.53
N ILE A 401 -10.76 7.18 16.80
CA ILE A 401 -11.68 6.63 15.82
C ILE A 401 -12.97 7.44 15.90
N LYS A 402 -13.34 8.11 14.84
CA LYS A 402 -14.52 8.97 14.85
C LYS A 402 -15.30 8.98 13.55
N ASN A 403 -16.60 9.29 13.65
CA ASN A 403 -17.50 9.38 12.52
C ASN A 403 -17.53 8.07 11.69
N MET A 404 -17.60 6.93 12.38
CA MET A 404 -17.66 5.62 11.75
C MET A 404 -19.10 5.11 11.70
N TYR A 405 -19.55 4.69 10.52
CA TYR A 405 -20.95 4.31 10.29
C TYR A 405 -21.09 3.17 9.27
N GLY A 406 -22.31 2.67 9.10
CA GLY A 406 -22.65 1.66 8.12
C GLY A 406 -23.04 0.32 8.72
N THR A 407 -22.63 -0.79 8.14
CA THR A 407 -23.08 -2.13 8.52
C THR A 407 -21.94 -3.14 8.59
N THR A 408 -22.08 -4.11 9.52
CA THR A 408 -21.27 -5.33 9.50
C THR A 408 -21.93 -6.42 8.64
N SER A 409 -21.19 -7.51 8.38
CA SER A 409 -21.67 -8.73 7.75
C SER A 409 -22.36 -9.66 8.76
N GLU A 410 -22.94 -10.76 8.26
CA GLU A 410 -23.50 -11.82 9.10
C GLU A 410 -22.43 -12.70 9.77
N SER A 411 -21.17 -12.61 9.34
CA SER A 411 -20.07 -13.51 9.72
C SER A 411 -19.85 -13.58 11.24
N LEU A 412 -19.93 -12.44 11.91
CA LEU A 412 -19.67 -12.32 13.36
C LEU A 412 -20.83 -11.67 14.12
N ASP A 413 -21.99 -11.55 13.50
CA ASP A 413 -23.18 -10.91 14.09
C ASP A 413 -23.50 -11.44 15.50
N PRO A 414 -23.71 -10.60 16.51
CA PRO A 414 -23.76 -9.14 16.50
C PRO A 414 -22.43 -8.42 16.85
N GLN A 415 -21.30 -9.08 16.73
CA GLN A 415 -20.00 -8.48 17.05
C GLN A 415 -19.57 -7.50 15.94
N ALA A 416 -19.37 -6.22 16.31
CA ALA A 416 -18.95 -5.16 15.40
C ALA A 416 -17.49 -4.75 15.55
N GLY A 417 -16.83 -5.17 16.63
CA GLY A 417 -15.42 -4.83 16.82
C GLY A 417 -14.72 -5.54 17.96
N THR A 418 -13.40 -5.36 18.00
CA THR A 418 -12.52 -5.96 19.01
C THR A 418 -11.42 -4.97 19.39
N LEU A 419 -11.23 -4.70 20.69
CA LEU A 419 -10.20 -3.84 21.25
C LEU A 419 -9.47 -4.59 22.38
N ILE A 420 -8.38 -5.26 22.06
CA ILE A 420 -7.64 -6.14 22.98
C ILE A 420 -6.22 -5.67 23.16
N CYS A 421 -5.90 -5.19 24.36
CA CYS A 421 -4.54 -4.87 24.77
C CYS A 421 -3.99 -5.97 25.68
N SER A 422 -2.71 -6.27 25.56
CA SER A 422 -2.07 -7.39 26.27
C SER A 422 -1.96 -7.16 27.78
N ALA A 423 -1.92 -5.88 28.22
CA ALA A 423 -1.98 -5.48 29.63
C ALA A 423 -2.58 -4.07 29.76
N PRO A 424 -3.05 -3.67 30.96
CA PRO A 424 -3.73 -2.38 31.17
C PRO A 424 -2.87 -1.14 30.87
N ASP A 425 -1.55 -1.26 30.94
CA ASP A 425 -0.58 -0.19 30.70
C ASP A 425 0.03 -0.20 29.30
N ARG A 426 -0.47 -1.05 28.39
CA ARG A 426 0.04 -1.19 27.02
C ARG A 426 -0.74 -0.40 26.00
N CYS A 427 -1.96 0.01 26.35
CA CYS A 427 -2.76 0.92 25.53
C CYS A 427 -3.21 2.10 26.38
N SER A 428 -3.13 3.29 25.81
CA SER A 428 -3.59 4.51 26.48
C SER A 428 -4.24 5.48 25.50
N ASN A 429 -5.24 6.22 26.01
CA ASN A 429 -5.92 7.25 25.25
C ASN A 429 -6.46 6.78 23.89
N ILE A 430 -7.12 5.62 23.87
CA ILE A 430 -7.89 5.14 22.71
C ILE A 430 -9.29 5.72 22.83
N ARG A 431 -9.69 6.54 21.86
CA ARG A 431 -10.98 7.22 21.82
C ARG A 431 -11.83 6.74 20.66
N ALA A 432 -13.11 6.54 20.89
CA ALA A 432 -14.09 6.28 19.84
C ALA A 432 -15.26 7.26 20.00
N GLU A 433 -15.57 8.02 18.95
CA GLU A 433 -16.57 9.08 18.97
C GLU A 433 -17.49 8.98 17.75
N ASN A 434 -18.80 9.13 17.93
CA ASN A 434 -19.80 9.05 16.86
C ASN A 434 -19.66 7.77 16.03
N ILE A 435 -19.76 6.61 16.71
CA ILE A 435 -19.75 5.28 16.12
C ILE A 435 -21.18 4.80 15.95
N THR A 436 -21.68 4.72 14.71
CA THR A 436 -23.07 4.36 14.38
C THR A 436 -23.13 3.17 13.42
N VAL A 437 -22.34 2.15 13.71
CA VAL A 437 -22.31 0.88 12.97
C VAL A 437 -23.51 0.03 13.40
N ARG A 438 -24.18 -0.59 12.45
CA ARG A 438 -25.31 -1.48 12.66
C ARG A 438 -24.93 -2.92 12.31
N VAL A 439 -25.56 -3.86 12.99
CA VAL A 439 -25.38 -5.30 12.75
C VAL A 439 -26.62 -5.89 12.06
N PRO A 440 -26.48 -6.96 11.25
CA PRO A 440 -27.57 -7.53 10.46
C PRO A 440 -28.78 -7.98 11.27
N SER A 441 -28.57 -8.55 12.46
CA SER A 441 -29.65 -8.99 13.35
C SER A 441 -30.52 -7.85 13.93
N GLY A 442 -30.13 -6.59 13.74
CA GLY A 442 -30.80 -5.45 14.38
C GLY A 442 -30.64 -5.37 15.89
N LYS A 443 -29.77 -6.20 16.48
CA LYS A 443 -29.40 -6.12 17.90
C LYS A 443 -28.46 -4.94 18.15
N GLU A 444 -28.15 -4.67 19.41
CA GLU A 444 -27.06 -3.75 19.76
C GLU A 444 -25.73 -4.33 19.31
N PRO A 445 -24.88 -3.55 18.62
CA PRO A 445 -23.55 -3.98 18.21
C PRO A 445 -22.68 -4.29 19.43
N LEU A 446 -21.99 -5.44 19.41
CA LEU A 446 -21.09 -5.82 20.49
C LEU A 446 -19.64 -5.48 20.14
N TYR A 447 -18.94 -4.90 21.10
CA TYR A 447 -17.51 -4.62 21.03
C TYR A 447 -16.78 -5.40 22.11
N ALA A 448 -15.94 -6.35 21.73
CA ALA A 448 -15.15 -7.13 22.69
C ALA A 448 -13.95 -6.33 23.16
N CYS A 449 -13.89 -5.98 24.45
CA CYS A 449 -12.83 -5.13 24.99
C CYS A 449 -12.02 -5.83 26.10
N LYS A 450 -10.70 -5.58 26.12
CA LYS A 450 -9.80 -6.04 27.18
C LYS A 450 -8.67 -5.05 27.39
N ASN A 451 -8.46 -4.66 28.65
CA ASN A 451 -7.36 -3.76 29.06
C ASN A 451 -7.34 -2.40 28.31
N VAL A 452 -8.50 -1.85 27.99
CA VAL A 452 -8.69 -0.50 27.43
C VAL A 452 -9.52 0.35 28.40
N ASP A 453 -9.41 1.66 28.32
CA ASP A 453 -10.23 2.59 29.11
C ASP A 453 -11.58 2.79 28.42
N GLU A 454 -12.58 2.05 28.86
CA GLU A 454 -13.93 2.05 28.28
C GLU A 454 -14.63 3.42 28.35
N ARG A 455 -14.23 4.28 29.33
CA ARG A 455 -14.82 5.63 29.46
C ARG A 455 -14.53 6.55 28.28
N LEU A 456 -13.55 6.22 27.45
CA LEU A 456 -13.17 6.96 26.27
C LEU A 456 -13.83 6.44 24.98
N LEU A 457 -14.62 5.35 25.09
CA LEU A 457 -15.29 4.72 23.96
C LEU A 457 -16.76 5.17 23.95
N GLY A 458 -17.26 5.52 22.77
CA GLY A 458 -18.67 5.92 22.59
C GLY A 458 -19.62 4.74 22.38
N PHE A 459 -19.26 3.55 22.91
CA PHE A 459 -20.05 2.32 22.87
C PHE A 459 -19.74 1.46 24.10
N ASP A 460 -20.67 0.54 24.42
CA ASP A 460 -20.51 -0.39 25.52
C ASP A 460 -19.60 -1.56 25.13
N CYS A 461 -18.74 -1.96 26.06
CA CYS A 461 -17.83 -3.07 25.92
C CYS A 461 -18.39 -4.36 26.49
N THR A 462 -18.07 -5.48 25.88
CA THR A 462 -18.30 -6.83 26.41
C THR A 462 -16.96 -7.52 26.63
N LEU A 463 -16.93 -8.51 27.51
CA LEU A 463 -15.72 -9.34 27.65
C LEU A 463 -15.54 -10.23 26.41
N PRO A 464 -14.30 -10.44 25.94
CA PRO A 464 -14.04 -11.38 24.86
C PRO A 464 -14.57 -12.78 25.17
N ALA A 465 -15.27 -13.41 24.22
CA ALA A 465 -15.86 -14.74 24.38
C ALA A 465 -14.85 -15.87 24.10
N GLY A 466 -13.66 -15.81 24.70
CA GLY A 466 -12.60 -16.82 24.53
C GLY A 466 -11.77 -16.65 23.25
N ASP A 467 -11.11 -17.73 22.79
CA ASP A 467 -10.07 -17.70 21.73
C ASP A 467 -10.53 -17.27 20.33
N ARG A 468 -11.82 -16.99 20.13
CA ARG A 468 -12.40 -16.63 18.82
C ARG A 468 -12.31 -15.13 18.47
N ASP A 469 -12.00 -14.28 19.46
CA ASP A 469 -12.09 -12.82 19.30
C ASP A 469 -10.80 -12.13 18.82
N VAL A 470 -9.74 -12.89 18.56
CA VAL A 470 -8.49 -12.33 18.05
C VAL A 470 -8.59 -12.25 16.54
N GLY A 471 -8.73 -11.07 15.98
CA GLY A 471 -8.84 -10.82 14.53
C GLY A 471 -7.80 -11.57 13.72
N GLN A 472 -8.14 -12.80 13.36
CA GLN A 472 -7.37 -13.63 12.44
C GLN A 472 -8.01 -13.46 11.06
N GLY A 473 -7.39 -12.69 10.18
CA GLY A 473 -7.68 -12.65 8.77
C GLY A 473 -6.57 -13.29 7.98
#